data_0000f71234afcdff7d3f18006faddc0b
#
_entry.id   0000f71234afcdff7d3f18006faddc0b
#
_cell.length_a   1.000
_cell.length_b   1.000
_cell.length_c   1.000
_cell.angle_alpha   90.00
_cell.angle_beta   90.00
_cell.angle_gamma   90.00
#
_symmetry.space_group_name_H-M   'P 1'
#
loop_
_entity.id
_entity.type
_entity.pdbx_description
1 polymer ?
#
loop_
_entity_poly.entity_id
_entity_poly.type
_entity_poly.pdbx_seq_one_letter_code
_entity_poly.pdbx_strand_id
1 'polypeptide(L)'
;MTGNEAAAEAAIQAGCRFYYGYPITPQNEIINHMAMRMPQVGGTFIQAESEIAAINMLHGSAAAGARVMTSSSGPGISLKQEGISYLAGSELPCVIVNVQRGGPGLGDISPSQADYFQAVKGGGHGDYRMIVLAPSSVQEIADLVYDAFDLADKYRNPVMILGDAQLGQMMEPVEFYKPAKTYLPPKKWALTGADGRPKNVIKSFYPVKGELEKFNRRLQKKYRKIEETEVRYEEINTKDADLVLVAYGTCARISREVMNKASKIGYRIGLLRPITLWPFPKDALRRLSQRVRTFMVVEMSAGQMVEDVKLSILGRCPVHFYGRMGGGVPSTNEIINNILEVLPKINAADSVEMIEI
;
A
#
# COMPACT_ATOMS: atom_id res chain seq x y z
N MET A 1 14.34 -13.15 7.66
CA MET A 1 13.96 -13.33 6.23
C MET A 1 13.81 -11.99 5.56
N THR A 2 13.82 -11.97 4.23
CA THR A 2 13.56 -10.74 3.47
C THR A 2 12.09 -10.34 3.55
N GLY A 3 11.79 -9.07 3.23
CA GLY A 3 10.41 -8.59 3.16
C GLY A 3 9.57 -9.33 2.13
N ASN A 4 10.18 -9.66 0.98
CA ASN A 4 9.54 -10.45 -0.06
C ASN A 4 9.19 -11.87 0.41
N GLU A 5 10.11 -12.54 1.11
CA GLU A 5 9.83 -13.87 1.69
C GLU A 5 8.77 -13.80 2.79
N ALA A 6 8.80 -12.74 3.61
CA ALA A 6 7.81 -12.53 4.66
C ALA A 6 6.39 -12.34 4.10
N ALA A 7 6.26 -11.60 3.00
CA ALA A 7 4.98 -11.45 2.29
C ALA A 7 4.44 -12.79 1.80
N ALA A 8 5.31 -13.62 1.21
CA ALA A 8 4.93 -14.92 0.69
C ALA A 8 4.52 -15.89 1.80
N GLU A 9 5.30 -16.02 2.86
CA GLU A 9 4.99 -16.92 3.98
C GLU A 9 3.74 -16.47 4.73
N ALA A 10 3.58 -15.16 4.99
CA ALA A 10 2.37 -14.62 5.61
C ALA A 10 1.11 -14.94 4.80
N ALA A 11 1.17 -14.84 3.47
CA ALA A 11 0.06 -15.20 2.60
C ALA A 11 -0.32 -16.69 2.75
N ILE A 12 0.67 -17.60 2.76
CA ILE A 12 0.45 -19.03 2.96
C ILE A 12 -0.23 -19.29 4.31
N GLN A 13 0.26 -18.65 5.37
CA GLN A 13 -0.29 -18.79 6.72
C GLN A 13 -1.68 -18.14 6.85
N ALA A 14 -1.96 -17.08 6.10
CA ALA A 14 -3.29 -16.49 5.97
C ALA A 14 -4.28 -17.38 5.18
N GLY A 15 -3.85 -18.55 4.71
CA GLY A 15 -4.70 -19.49 3.99
C GLY A 15 -4.75 -19.28 2.48
N CYS A 16 -3.83 -18.50 1.91
CA CYS A 16 -3.63 -18.46 0.46
C CYS A 16 -3.22 -19.86 -0.04
N ARG A 17 -3.94 -20.36 -1.03
CA ARG A 17 -3.67 -21.69 -1.64
C ARG A 17 -3.48 -21.63 -3.14
N PHE A 18 -3.59 -20.45 -3.73
CA PHE A 18 -3.36 -20.24 -5.16
C PHE A 18 -2.51 -19.00 -5.38
N TYR A 19 -1.39 -19.17 -6.06
CA TYR A 19 -0.51 -18.09 -6.45
C TYR A 19 -0.19 -18.17 -7.95
N TYR A 20 -0.36 -17.06 -8.63
CA TYR A 20 -0.07 -16.89 -10.05
C TYR A 20 0.84 -15.70 -10.25
N GLY A 21 2.03 -15.90 -10.81
CA GLY A 21 3.02 -14.86 -10.98
C GLY A 21 3.80 -14.94 -12.27
N TYR A 22 4.46 -13.86 -12.62
CA TYR A 22 5.46 -13.77 -13.68
C TYR A 22 6.71 -13.12 -13.11
N PRO A 23 7.93 -13.66 -13.39
CA PRO A 23 9.16 -13.14 -12.79
C PRO A 23 9.44 -11.71 -13.20
N ILE A 24 9.67 -10.83 -12.23
CA ILE A 24 10.10 -9.46 -12.42
C ILE A 24 10.86 -8.97 -11.17
N THR A 25 12.02 -8.34 -11.36
CA THR A 25 12.79 -7.73 -10.28
C THR A 25 12.06 -6.45 -9.81
N PRO A 26 11.97 -6.15 -8.49
CA PRO A 26 12.69 -6.77 -7.35
C PRO A 26 11.85 -7.72 -6.49
N GLN A 27 10.85 -8.42 -7.02
CA GLN A 27 9.94 -9.28 -6.24
C GLN A 27 10.17 -10.78 -6.42
N ASN A 28 11.27 -11.20 -7.05
CA ASN A 28 11.52 -12.60 -7.41
C ASN A 28 11.54 -13.55 -6.21
N GLU A 29 11.93 -13.10 -5.02
CA GLU A 29 11.93 -13.90 -3.80
C GLU A 29 10.50 -14.32 -3.39
N ILE A 30 9.48 -13.51 -3.71
CA ILE A 30 8.07 -13.89 -3.50
C ILE A 30 7.76 -15.14 -4.35
N ILE A 31 8.10 -15.09 -5.65
CA ILE A 31 7.85 -16.19 -6.59
C ILE A 31 8.60 -17.45 -6.13
N ASN A 32 9.88 -17.31 -5.80
CA ASN A 32 10.72 -18.42 -5.39
C ASN A 32 10.18 -19.08 -4.10
N HIS A 33 9.80 -18.28 -3.11
CA HIS A 33 9.22 -18.78 -1.86
C HIS A 33 7.88 -19.48 -2.11
N MET A 34 7.00 -18.89 -2.92
CA MET A 34 5.72 -19.50 -3.29
C MET A 34 5.89 -20.81 -4.06
N ALA A 35 6.85 -20.87 -5.01
CA ALA A 35 7.15 -22.09 -5.76
C ALA A 35 7.57 -23.26 -4.84
N MET A 36 8.39 -22.95 -3.84
CA MET A 36 8.88 -23.93 -2.87
C MET A 36 7.79 -24.36 -1.87
N ARG A 37 7.01 -23.42 -1.36
CA ARG A 37 6.12 -23.63 -0.22
C ARG A 37 4.71 -24.11 -0.59
N MET A 38 4.14 -23.64 -1.71
CA MET A 38 2.78 -23.98 -2.11
C MET A 38 2.53 -25.50 -2.21
N PRO A 39 3.41 -26.32 -2.84
CA PRO A 39 3.24 -27.76 -2.85
C PRO A 39 3.20 -28.40 -1.45
N GLN A 40 3.97 -27.86 -0.49
CA GLN A 40 4.06 -28.38 0.86
C GLN A 40 2.77 -28.17 1.69
N VAL A 41 1.94 -27.21 1.30
CA VAL A 41 0.66 -26.90 1.98
C VAL A 41 -0.56 -27.30 1.16
N GLY A 42 -0.38 -28.11 0.10
CA GLY A 42 -1.46 -28.54 -0.80
C GLY A 42 -2.03 -27.37 -1.62
N GLY A 43 -1.26 -26.33 -1.86
CA GLY A 43 -1.62 -25.19 -2.69
C GLY A 43 -1.12 -25.35 -4.13
N THR A 44 -1.53 -24.42 -4.99
CA THR A 44 -1.15 -24.35 -6.40
C THR A 44 -0.27 -23.13 -6.64
N PHE A 45 0.89 -23.36 -7.24
CA PHE A 45 1.77 -22.35 -7.78
C PHE A 45 1.83 -22.49 -9.31
N ILE A 46 1.63 -21.39 -10.03
CA ILE A 46 1.86 -21.36 -11.49
C ILE A 46 2.65 -20.11 -11.85
N GLN A 47 3.79 -20.34 -12.51
CA GLN A 47 4.46 -19.28 -13.25
C GLN A 47 3.79 -19.16 -14.61
N ALA A 48 3.03 -18.07 -14.80
CA ALA A 48 2.35 -17.78 -16.05
C ALA A 48 3.32 -17.30 -17.13
N GLU A 49 2.91 -17.30 -18.37
CA GLU A 49 3.70 -16.79 -19.52
C GLU A 49 3.74 -15.24 -19.57
N SER A 50 2.86 -14.55 -18.82
CA SER A 50 2.79 -13.11 -18.73
C SER A 50 2.02 -12.65 -17.48
N GLU A 51 2.16 -11.37 -17.13
CA GLU A 51 1.37 -10.75 -16.07
C GLU A 51 -0.12 -10.73 -16.37
N ILE A 52 -0.48 -10.61 -17.66
CA ILE A 52 -1.88 -10.65 -18.13
C ILE A 52 -2.48 -12.04 -17.86
N ALA A 53 -1.76 -13.11 -18.19
CA ALA A 53 -2.21 -14.46 -17.89
C ALA A 53 -2.32 -14.69 -16.37
N ALA A 54 -1.31 -14.25 -15.60
CA ALA A 54 -1.32 -14.40 -14.15
C ALA A 54 -2.55 -13.76 -13.49
N ILE A 55 -2.93 -12.54 -13.87
CA ILE A 55 -4.10 -11.86 -13.28
C ILE A 55 -5.42 -12.51 -13.70
N ASN A 56 -5.51 -13.08 -14.91
CA ASN A 56 -6.70 -13.80 -15.37
C ASN A 56 -6.86 -15.17 -14.68
N MET A 57 -5.76 -15.90 -14.45
CA MET A 57 -5.78 -17.12 -13.63
C MET A 57 -6.23 -16.81 -12.19
N LEU A 58 -5.72 -15.71 -11.62
CA LEU A 58 -6.13 -15.23 -10.31
C LEU A 58 -7.64 -14.93 -10.27
N HIS A 59 -8.16 -14.24 -11.29
CA HIS A 59 -9.59 -13.94 -11.41
C HIS A 59 -10.45 -15.22 -11.34
N GLY A 60 -10.07 -16.28 -12.08
CA GLY A 60 -10.78 -17.56 -12.06
C GLY A 60 -10.79 -18.21 -10.68
N SER A 61 -9.66 -18.27 -10.01
CA SER A 61 -9.54 -18.86 -8.67
C SER A 61 -10.27 -18.03 -7.59
N ALA A 62 -10.21 -16.69 -7.69
CA ALA A 62 -10.99 -15.80 -6.82
C ALA A 62 -12.50 -16.02 -7.02
N ALA A 63 -12.97 -16.20 -8.26
CA ALA A 63 -14.35 -16.48 -8.58
C ALA A 63 -14.83 -17.83 -8.00
N ALA A 64 -13.94 -18.82 -7.89
CA ALA A 64 -14.22 -20.09 -7.21
C ALA A 64 -14.21 -19.97 -5.68
N GLY A 65 -13.92 -18.79 -5.12
CA GLY A 65 -13.95 -18.53 -3.68
C GLY A 65 -12.64 -18.79 -2.94
N ALA A 66 -11.55 -19.11 -3.63
CA ALA A 66 -10.25 -19.32 -3.02
C ALA A 66 -9.63 -18.03 -2.48
N ARG A 67 -8.75 -18.13 -1.46
CA ARG A 67 -7.78 -17.09 -1.15
C ARG A 67 -6.63 -17.19 -2.14
N VAL A 68 -6.39 -16.12 -2.88
CA VAL A 68 -5.46 -16.10 -4.01
C VAL A 68 -4.64 -14.82 -4.00
N MET A 69 -3.38 -14.93 -4.41
CA MET A 69 -2.43 -13.83 -4.47
C MET A 69 -1.68 -13.80 -5.81
N THR A 70 -1.30 -12.61 -6.21
CA THR A 70 -0.28 -12.34 -7.23
C THR A 70 0.65 -11.25 -6.74
N SER A 71 1.87 -11.22 -7.28
CA SER A 71 2.80 -10.13 -7.06
C SER A 71 3.40 -9.65 -8.38
N SER A 72 3.90 -8.42 -8.40
CA SER A 72 4.62 -7.85 -9.53
C SER A 72 5.36 -6.56 -9.13
N SER A 73 5.88 -5.85 -10.10
CA SER A 73 6.58 -4.57 -9.95
C SER A 73 6.37 -3.71 -11.19
N GLY A 74 6.26 -2.39 -11.02
CA GLY A 74 6.32 -1.40 -12.09
C GLY A 74 5.54 -1.76 -13.37
N PRO A 75 6.24 -2.03 -14.49
CA PRO A 75 5.57 -2.33 -15.76
C PRO A 75 4.70 -3.60 -15.71
N GLY A 76 5.04 -4.59 -14.86
CA GLY A 76 4.21 -5.78 -14.69
C GLY A 76 2.88 -5.47 -13.98
N ILE A 77 2.86 -4.54 -13.02
CA ILE A 77 1.60 -4.04 -12.44
C ILE A 77 0.79 -3.29 -13.50
N SER A 78 1.43 -2.53 -14.38
CA SER A 78 0.74 -1.85 -15.49
C SER A 78 0.02 -2.84 -16.40
N LEU A 79 0.63 -3.98 -16.74
CA LEU A 79 -0.01 -5.05 -17.51
C LEU A 79 -1.18 -5.72 -16.79
N LYS A 80 -1.22 -5.69 -15.46
CA LYS A 80 -2.33 -6.27 -14.67
C LYS A 80 -3.54 -5.35 -14.50
N GLN A 81 -3.46 -4.06 -14.88
CA GLN A 81 -4.48 -3.07 -14.53
C GLN A 81 -5.87 -3.37 -15.10
N GLU A 82 -5.98 -3.91 -16.30
CA GLU A 82 -7.25 -4.36 -16.85
C GLU A 82 -7.87 -5.45 -15.97
N GLY A 83 -7.10 -6.49 -15.65
CA GLY A 83 -7.55 -7.58 -14.78
C GLY A 83 -7.94 -7.11 -13.38
N ILE A 84 -7.21 -6.14 -12.83
CA ILE A 84 -7.54 -5.52 -11.53
C ILE A 84 -8.90 -4.82 -11.60
N SER A 85 -9.19 -4.09 -12.68
CA SER A 85 -10.50 -3.45 -12.88
C SER A 85 -11.61 -4.49 -12.99
N TYR A 86 -11.36 -5.62 -13.64
CA TYR A 86 -12.33 -6.75 -13.73
C TYR A 86 -12.58 -7.41 -12.37
N LEU A 87 -11.54 -7.60 -11.57
CA LEU A 87 -11.67 -8.11 -10.20
C LEU A 87 -12.54 -7.20 -9.32
N ALA A 88 -12.30 -5.89 -9.38
CA ALA A 88 -13.11 -4.90 -8.67
C ALA A 88 -14.56 -4.87 -9.20
N GLY A 89 -14.74 -4.89 -10.54
CA GLY A 89 -16.03 -4.91 -11.19
C GLY A 89 -16.83 -6.20 -10.97
N SER A 90 -16.17 -7.30 -10.66
CA SER A 90 -16.78 -8.58 -10.31
C SER A 90 -16.91 -8.80 -8.80
N GLU A 91 -16.45 -7.86 -7.98
CA GLU A 91 -16.38 -7.94 -6.51
C GLU A 91 -15.66 -9.22 -6.04
N LEU A 92 -14.48 -9.49 -6.60
CA LEU A 92 -13.67 -10.67 -6.28
C LEU A 92 -12.55 -10.32 -5.30
N PRO A 93 -12.47 -11.03 -4.16
CA PRO A 93 -11.41 -10.83 -3.17
C PRO A 93 -10.10 -11.43 -3.66
N CYS A 94 -9.03 -10.67 -3.58
CA CYS A 94 -7.67 -11.14 -3.82
C CYS A 94 -6.65 -10.20 -3.17
N VAL A 95 -5.41 -10.67 -3.04
CA VAL A 95 -4.28 -9.86 -2.58
C VAL A 95 -3.28 -9.68 -3.73
N ILE A 96 -2.85 -8.44 -3.92
CA ILE A 96 -1.85 -8.05 -4.93
C ILE A 96 -0.68 -7.40 -4.18
N VAL A 97 0.53 -7.92 -4.39
CA VAL A 97 1.74 -7.29 -3.84
C VAL A 97 2.44 -6.54 -4.96
N ASN A 98 2.59 -5.22 -4.80
CA ASN A 98 3.41 -4.39 -5.66
C ASN A 98 4.68 -3.99 -4.92
N VAL A 99 5.83 -4.50 -5.39
CA VAL A 99 7.15 -4.08 -4.92
C VAL A 99 7.65 -3.03 -5.89
N GLN A 100 7.42 -1.75 -5.56
CA GLN A 100 7.68 -0.62 -6.44
C GLN A 100 9.15 -0.48 -6.80
N ARG A 101 9.41 -0.12 -8.04
CA ARG A 101 10.74 0.20 -8.57
C ARG A 101 10.72 1.48 -9.39
N GLY A 102 11.91 2.01 -9.71
CA GLY A 102 12.05 3.25 -10.49
C GLY A 102 11.43 3.14 -11.89
N GLY A 103 10.64 4.15 -12.25
CA GLY A 103 10.06 4.40 -13.57
C GLY A 103 10.47 5.78 -14.09
N PRO A 104 9.94 6.22 -15.25
CA PRO A 104 8.95 5.57 -16.13
C PRO A 104 9.54 4.54 -17.10
N GLY A 105 8.66 3.85 -17.82
CA GLY A 105 8.98 2.82 -18.80
C GLY A 105 9.48 1.54 -18.13
N LEU A 106 10.52 0.90 -18.69
CA LEU A 106 11.17 -0.24 -18.06
C LEU A 106 11.86 0.18 -16.75
N GLY A 107 12.37 1.41 -16.72
CA GLY A 107 12.91 2.07 -15.55
C GLY A 107 14.17 1.47 -14.97
N ASP A 108 14.25 1.44 -13.66
CA ASP A 108 15.35 0.92 -12.84
C ASP A 108 14.78 -0.06 -11.81
N ILE A 109 15.58 -1.00 -11.33
CA ILE A 109 15.20 -1.97 -10.29
C ILE A 109 15.32 -1.42 -8.87
N SER A 110 15.86 -0.21 -8.71
CA SER A 110 16.04 0.48 -7.43
C SER A 110 14.69 0.93 -6.82
N PRO A 111 14.62 1.18 -5.50
CA PRO A 111 13.36 1.50 -4.83
C PRO A 111 12.70 2.79 -5.33
N SER A 112 11.38 2.79 -5.33
CA SER A 112 10.57 3.95 -5.73
C SER A 112 9.22 3.94 -5.02
N GLN A 113 8.53 5.09 -5.03
CA GLN A 113 7.14 5.25 -4.59
C GLN A 113 6.28 5.90 -5.69
N ALA A 114 6.71 5.78 -6.95
CA ALA A 114 6.06 6.43 -8.09
C ALA A 114 4.80 5.71 -8.61
N ASP A 115 4.46 4.53 -8.07
CA ASP A 115 3.22 3.82 -8.38
C ASP A 115 2.04 4.23 -7.45
N TYR A 116 2.23 5.25 -6.61
CA TYR A 116 1.19 5.70 -5.68
C TYR A 116 -0.12 6.03 -6.40
N PHE A 117 -0.08 6.89 -7.42
CA PHE A 117 -1.29 7.24 -8.18
C PHE A 117 -1.94 6.02 -8.83
N GLN A 118 -1.15 5.14 -9.44
CA GLN A 118 -1.66 3.91 -10.05
C GLN A 118 -2.38 3.04 -9.01
N ALA A 119 -1.87 2.94 -7.80
CA ALA A 119 -2.47 2.16 -6.73
C ALA A 119 -3.74 2.80 -6.14
N VAL A 120 -3.72 4.11 -5.84
CA VAL A 120 -4.79 4.77 -5.08
C VAL A 120 -5.82 5.49 -5.94
N LYS A 121 -5.46 5.92 -7.17
CA LYS A 121 -6.39 6.57 -8.11
C LYS A 121 -6.98 5.58 -9.10
N GLY A 122 -6.36 4.40 -9.28
CA GLY A 122 -6.73 3.37 -10.23
C GLY A 122 -6.00 3.50 -11.57
N GLY A 123 -5.41 2.39 -12.03
CA GLY A 123 -4.69 2.31 -13.31
C GLY A 123 -5.51 1.63 -14.42
N GLY A 124 -6.61 0.92 -14.07
CA GLY A 124 -7.58 0.37 -15.01
C GLY A 124 -8.69 1.39 -15.32
N HIS A 125 -9.83 0.91 -15.88
CA HIS A 125 -10.92 1.83 -16.17
C HIS A 125 -12.11 1.66 -15.21
N GLY A 126 -12.89 2.73 -15.05
CA GLY A 126 -14.10 2.78 -14.23
C GLY A 126 -13.88 3.31 -12.81
N ASP A 127 -14.99 3.47 -12.10
CA ASP A 127 -15.04 4.11 -10.78
C ASP A 127 -14.79 3.10 -9.66
N TYR A 128 -13.64 2.41 -9.70
CA TYR A 128 -13.27 1.43 -8.69
C TYR A 128 -12.19 1.94 -7.73
N ARG A 129 -12.06 1.28 -6.59
CA ARG A 129 -10.99 1.49 -5.59
C ARG A 129 -10.50 0.14 -5.07
N MET A 130 -9.20 0.09 -4.77
CA MET A 130 -8.61 -0.99 -3.97
C MET A 130 -8.31 -0.47 -2.56
N ILE A 131 -8.31 -1.34 -1.57
CA ILE A 131 -7.66 -1.02 -0.30
C ILE A 131 -6.16 -1.14 -0.54
N VAL A 132 -5.39 -0.10 -0.19
CA VAL A 132 -3.94 -0.05 -0.39
C VAL A 132 -3.26 0.12 0.95
N LEU A 133 -2.43 -0.85 1.32
CA LEU A 133 -1.71 -0.91 2.59
C LEU A 133 -0.21 -0.73 2.34
N ALA A 134 0.43 0.14 3.11
CA ALA A 134 1.84 0.48 2.98
C ALA A 134 2.63 0.10 4.24
N PRO A 135 3.35 -1.02 4.25
CA PRO A 135 4.22 -1.42 5.36
C PRO A 135 5.45 -0.52 5.46
N SER A 136 6.04 -0.40 6.65
CA SER A 136 7.32 0.28 6.91
C SER A 136 8.37 -0.61 7.57
N SER A 137 8.10 -1.89 7.76
CA SER A 137 9.06 -2.89 8.25
C SER A 137 8.73 -4.27 7.67
N VAL A 138 9.66 -5.21 7.81
CA VAL A 138 9.44 -6.60 7.36
C VAL A 138 8.34 -7.28 8.19
N GLN A 139 8.28 -6.99 9.50
CA GLN A 139 7.19 -7.49 10.34
C GLN A 139 5.83 -6.95 9.86
N GLU A 140 5.73 -5.65 9.56
CA GLU A 140 4.48 -5.08 9.06
C GLU A 140 4.08 -5.63 7.67
N ILE A 141 5.05 -6.01 6.83
CA ILE A 141 4.72 -6.72 5.58
C ILE A 141 3.94 -7.99 5.90
N ALA A 142 4.42 -8.80 6.85
CA ALA A 142 3.75 -10.03 7.24
C ALA A 142 2.35 -9.75 7.84
N ASP A 143 2.27 -8.82 8.79
CA ASP A 143 1.02 -8.48 9.48
C ASP A 143 -0.04 -7.93 8.51
N LEU A 144 0.35 -7.01 7.62
CA LEU A 144 -0.55 -6.40 6.66
C LEU A 144 -0.98 -7.36 5.54
N VAL A 145 -0.15 -8.36 5.18
CA VAL A 145 -0.58 -9.42 4.26
C VAL A 145 -1.68 -10.28 4.88
N TYR A 146 -1.58 -10.63 6.16
CA TYR A 146 -2.69 -11.28 6.87
C TYR A 146 -3.97 -10.46 6.80
N ASP A 147 -3.89 -9.20 7.20
CA ASP A 147 -5.01 -8.27 7.20
C ASP A 147 -5.60 -8.09 5.80
N ALA A 148 -4.75 -8.07 4.76
CA ALA A 148 -5.18 -7.90 3.37
C ALA A 148 -6.13 -9.02 2.91
N PHE A 149 -5.86 -10.29 3.28
CA PHE A 149 -6.77 -11.39 2.96
C PHE A 149 -8.11 -11.26 3.67
N ASP A 150 -8.11 -10.88 4.93
CA ASP A 150 -9.34 -10.70 5.70
C ASP A 150 -10.15 -9.51 5.19
N LEU A 151 -9.49 -8.39 4.88
CA LEU A 151 -10.13 -7.21 4.26
C LEU A 151 -10.68 -7.53 2.88
N ALA A 152 -9.93 -8.29 2.05
CA ALA A 152 -10.40 -8.71 0.74
C ALA A 152 -11.68 -9.55 0.86
N ASP A 153 -11.70 -10.55 1.72
CA ASP A 153 -12.86 -11.40 1.97
C ASP A 153 -14.04 -10.61 2.57
N LYS A 154 -13.79 -9.73 3.55
CA LYS A 154 -14.79 -8.91 4.23
C LYS A 154 -15.56 -8.01 3.26
N TYR A 155 -14.83 -7.36 2.36
CA TYR A 155 -15.40 -6.36 1.44
C TYR A 155 -15.63 -6.88 0.03
N ARG A 156 -15.21 -8.11 -0.28
CA ARG A 156 -15.21 -8.64 -1.65
C ARG A 156 -14.56 -7.64 -2.60
N ASN A 157 -13.31 -7.33 -2.33
CA ASN A 157 -12.56 -6.27 -3.02
C ASN A 157 -11.10 -6.65 -3.15
N PRO A 158 -10.41 -6.31 -4.25
CA PRO A 158 -8.96 -6.42 -4.30
C PRO A 158 -8.29 -5.56 -3.23
N VAL A 159 -7.24 -6.09 -2.59
CA VAL A 159 -6.40 -5.38 -1.64
C VAL A 159 -4.96 -5.41 -2.14
N MET A 160 -4.28 -4.28 -2.11
CA MET A 160 -2.88 -4.16 -2.52
C MET A 160 -1.98 -3.90 -1.32
N ILE A 161 -0.89 -4.65 -1.22
CA ILE A 161 0.28 -4.30 -0.42
C ILE A 161 1.21 -3.50 -1.33
N LEU A 162 1.46 -2.25 -0.98
CA LEU A 162 2.33 -1.35 -1.73
C LEU A 162 3.63 -1.14 -0.96
N GLY A 163 4.60 -2.00 -1.25
CA GLY A 163 5.97 -1.91 -0.76
C GLY A 163 6.90 -1.28 -1.79
N ASP A 164 8.17 -1.26 -1.49
CA ASP A 164 9.23 -0.83 -2.39
C ASP A 164 10.40 -1.82 -2.36
N ALA A 165 11.31 -1.69 -3.33
CA ALA A 165 12.46 -2.60 -3.48
C ALA A 165 13.32 -2.68 -2.22
N GLN A 166 13.48 -1.59 -1.47
CA GLN A 166 14.31 -1.59 -0.26
C GLN A 166 13.67 -2.41 0.85
N LEU A 167 12.37 -2.24 1.11
CA LEU A 167 11.64 -3.04 2.08
C LEU A 167 11.54 -4.50 1.66
N GLY A 168 11.34 -4.77 0.36
CA GLY A 168 11.27 -6.13 -0.16
C GLY A 168 12.57 -6.91 0.01
N GLN A 169 13.72 -6.26 -0.15
CA GLN A 169 15.06 -6.85 -0.05
C GLN A 169 15.64 -6.81 1.38
N MET A 170 15.10 -5.95 2.24
CA MET A 170 15.57 -5.79 3.62
C MET A 170 15.35 -7.07 4.42
N MET A 171 16.35 -7.45 5.22
CA MET A 171 16.28 -8.63 6.08
C MET A 171 16.11 -8.22 7.54
N GLU A 172 15.02 -8.67 8.14
CA GLU A 172 14.70 -8.44 9.57
C GLU A 172 14.19 -9.75 10.20
N PRO A 173 14.23 -9.89 11.55
CA PRO A 173 13.51 -10.96 12.24
C PRO A 173 11.99 -10.77 12.04
N VAL A 174 11.28 -11.88 11.84
CA VAL A 174 9.82 -11.88 11.65
C VAL A 174 9.20 -12.96 12.52
N GLU A 175 8.16 -12.59 13.23
CA GLU A 175 7.32 -13.53 13.98
C GLU A 175 5.97 -13.66 13.27
N PHE A 176 5.56 -14.91 13.00
CA PHE A 176 4.26 -15.17 12.41
C PHE A 176 3.27 -15.56 13.51
N TYR A 177 2.38 -14.65 13.82
CA TYR A 177 1.29 -14.90 14.75
C TYR A 177 0.09 -15.50 14.02
N LYS A 178 -0.56 -16.49 14.62
CA LYS A 178 -1.89 -16.88 14.16
C LYS A 178 -2.85 -15.79 14.63
N PRO A 179 -3.44 -15.00 13.73
CA PRO A 179 -4.41 -14.00 14.14
C PRO A 179 -5.60 -14.67 14.81
N ALA A 180 -6.23 -13.98 15.75
CA ALA A 180 -7.50 -14.42 16.31
C ALA A 180 -8.47 -14.66 15.14
N LYS A 181 -9.27 -15.74 15.21
CA LYS A 181 -10.21 -16.06 14.13
C LYS A 181 -11.16 -14.89 13.88
N THR A 182 -10.93 -14.18 12.79
CA THR A 182 -11.84 -13.15 12.33
C THR A 182 -13.11 -13.82 11.76
N TYR A 183 -14.29 -13.37 12.21
CA TYR A 183 -15.52 -13.83 11.59
C TYR A 183 -15.64 -13.22 10.20
N LEU A 184 -15.54 -14.06 9.18
CA LEU A 184 -15.66 -13.65 7.78
C LEU A 184 -17.00 -14.11 7.20
N PRO A 185 -17.64 -13.31 6.34
CA PRO A 185 -18.87 -13.72 5.67
C PRO A 185 -18.65 -14.98 4.83
N PRO A 186 -19.57 -15.97 4.86
CA PRO A 186 -19.47 -17.14 4.01
C PRO A 186 -19.54 -16.75 2.53
N LYS A 187 -18.72 -17.40 1.70
CA LYS A 187 -18.58 -17.10 0.26
C LYS A 187 -19.71 -17.73 -0.58
N LYS A 188 -20.97 -17.48 -0.22
CA LYS A 188 -22.14 -18.04 -0.92
C LYS A 188 -22.24 -17.65 -2.39
N TRP A 189 -21.51 -16.63 -2.81
CA TRP A 189 -21.41 -16.11 -4.17
C TRP A 189 -20.43 -16.89 -5.06
N ALA A 190 -19.58 -17.76 -4.48
CA ALA A 190 -18.51 -18.44 -5.20
C ALA A 190 -19.03 -19.48 -6.21
N LEU A 191 -18.27 -19.68 -7.29
CA LEU A 191 -18.55 -20.64 -8.34
C LEU A 191 -18.07 -22.05 -7.93
N THR A 192 -18.81 -22.69 -7.03
CA THR A 192 -18.49 -24.01 -6.47
C THR A 192 -19.43 -25.13 -6.97
N GLY A 193 -19.99 -24.96 -8.16
CA GLY A 193 -21.11 -25.79 -8.66
C GLY A 193 -22.45 -25.20 -8.26
N ALA A 194 -23.53 -25.81 -8.73
CA ALA A 194 -24.91 -25.39 -8.49
C ALA A 194 -25.81 -26.54 -8.05
N ASP A 195 -25.25 -27.61 -7.51
CA ASP A 195 -26.02 -28.71 -7.00
C ASP A 195 -26.85 -28.29 -5.78
N GLY A 196 -28.15 -28.51 -5.83
CA GLY A 196 -29.11 -28.16 -4.79
C GLY A 196 -29.32 -26.65 -4.54
N ARG A 197 -28.84 -25.76 -5.42
CA ARG A 197 -29.02 -24.30 -5.31
C ARG A 197 -29.10 -23.58 -6.67
N PRO A 198 -29.62 -22.33 -6.72
CA PRO A 198 -29.51 -21.50 -7.92
C PRO A 198 -28.05 -21.23 -8.34
N LYS A 199 -27.84 -21.04 -9.64
CA LYS A 199 -26.52 -20.69 -10.20
C LYS A 199 -26.05 -19.34 -9.69
N ASN A 200 -24.79 -19.29 -9.25
CA ASN A 200 -24.09 -18.00 -9.06
C ASN A 200 -23.58 -17.47 -10.40
N VAL A 201 -23.57 -16.16 -10.54
CA VAL A 201 -23.05 -15.48 -11.72
C VAL A 201 -22.03 -14.45 -11.29
N ILE A 202 -20.81 -14.57 -11.78
CA ILE A 202 -19.73 -13.58 -11.63
C ILE A 202 -19.60 -12.86 -12.98
N LYS A 203 -19.79 -11.55 -12.99
CA LYS A 203 -19.72 -10.74 -14.21
C LYS A 203 -19.27 -9.32 -13.91
N SER A 204 -18.63 -8.68 -14.86
CA SER A 204 -18.33 -7.23 -14.87
C SER A 204 -18.97 -6.51 -16.08
N PHE A 205 -19.67 -7.25 -16.94
CA PHE A 205 -20.35 -6.73 -18.12
C PHE A 205 -21.87 -6.61 -17.89
N TYR A 206 -22.43 -5.43 -18.14
CA TYR A 206 -23.84 -5.06 -17.93
C TYR A 206 -24.41 -4.38 -19.18
N PRO A 207 -24.90 -5.15 -20.17
CA PRO A 207 -25.34 -4.59 -21.45
C PRO A 207 -26.67 -3.82 -21.36
N VAL A 208 -27.46 -4.05 -20.33
CA VAL A 208 -28.77 -3.40 -20.17
C VAL A 208 -28.58 -1.99 -19.62
N LYS A 209 -29.19 -1.01 -20.29
CA LYS A 209 -29.13 0.40 -19.89
C LYS A 209 -29.51 0.63 -18.43
N GLY A 210 -28.65 1.30 -17.68
CA GLY A 210 -28.84 1.64 -16.27
C GLY A 210 -28.45 0.53 -15.27
N GLU A 211 -28.20 -0.71 -15.68
CA GLU A 211 -27.74 -1.77 -14.75
C GLU A 211 -26.33 -1.49 -14.21
N LEU A 212 -25.41 -1.07 -15.07
CA LEU A 212 -24.05 -0.72 -14.63
C LEU A 212 -24.07 0.46 -13.67
N GLU A 213 -24.90 1.48 -13.89
CA GLU A 213 -25.04 2.58 -12.94
C GLU A 213 -25.53 2.13 -11.57
N LYS A 214 -26.56 1.26 -11.52
CA LYS A 214 -27.04 0.68 -10.26
C LYS A 214 -25.95 -0.09 -9.53
N PHE A 215 -25.15 -0.86 -10.28
CA PHE A 215 -24.02 -1.59 -9.75
C PHE A 215 -22.96 -0.63 -9.19
N ASN A 216 -22.56 0.40 -9.93
CA ASN A 216 -21.59 1.40 -9.48
C ASN A 216 -22.07 2.14 -8.22
N ARG A 217 -23.35 2.50 -8.12
CA ARG A 217 -23.94 3.08 -6.90
C ARG A 217 -23.77 2.15 -5.67
N ARG A 218 -23.86 0.83 -5.87
CA ARG A 218 -23.60 -0.17 -4.82
C ARG A 218 -22.11 -0.22 -4.46
N LEU A 219 -21.22 -0.21 -5.45
CA LEU A 219 -19.77 -0.12 -5.21
C LEU A 219 -19.40 1.13 -4.42
N GLN A 220 -19.93 2.30 -4.78
CA GLN A 220 -19.66 3.54 -4.07
C GLN A 220 -20.15 3.52 -2.61
N LYS A 221 -21.25 2.83 -2.31
CA LYS A 221 -21.68 2.60 -0.91
C LYS A 221 -20.67 1.74 -0.15
N LYS A 222 -20.15 0.68 -0.78
CA LYS A 222 -19.10 -0.16 -0.21
C LYS A 222 -17.84 0.66 0.08
N TYR A 223 -17.39 1.48 -0.87
CA TYR A 223 -16.19 2.29 -0.74
C TYR A 223 -16.32 3.33 0.37
N ARG A 224 -17.44 4.02 0.49
CA ARG A 224 -17.71 4.92 1.63
C ARG A 224 -17.58 4.19 2.97
N LYS A 225 -18.15 3.00 3.09
CA LYS A 225 -18.01 2.21 4.31
C LYS A 225 -16.55 1.86 4.61
N ILE A 226 -15.75 1.53 3.60
CA ILE A 226 -14.31 1.28 3.76
C ILE A 226 -13.60 2.57 4.22
N GLU A 227 -13.91 3.72 3.62
CA GLU A 227 -13.37 5.02 4.04
C GLU A 227 -13.72 5.40 5.49
N GLU A 228 -14.87 4.96 5.99
CA GLU A 228 -15.31 5.21 7.37
C GLU A 228 -14.65 4.27 8.39
N THR A 229 -14.27 3.05 8.01
CA THR A 229 -13.92 1.99 8.96
C THR A 229 -12.49 1.48 8.87
N GLU A 230 -11.79 1.68 7.76
CA GLU A 230 -10.49 1.03 7.52
C GLU A 230 -9.31 2.01 7.42
N VAL A 231 -9.50 3.28 7.73
CA VAL A 231 -8.40 4.25 7.78
C VAL A 231 -7.43 3.89 8.90
N ARG A 232 -6.15 3.70 8.55
CA ARG A 232 -5.08 3.37 9.50
C ARG A 232 -3.89 4.29 9.28
N TYR A 233 -3.35 4.80 10.37
CA TYR A 233 -2.17 5.67 10.36
C TYR A 233 -1.51 5.68 11.74
N GLU A 234 -0.29 6.17 11.80
CA GLU A 234 0.42 6.49 13.05
C GLU A 234 0.68 7.99 13.16
N GLU A 235 0.57 8.51 14.35
CA GLU A 235 1.03 9.84 14.72
C GLU A 235 2.14 9.72 15.76
N ILE A 236 3.31 10.29 15.47
CA ILE A 236 4.48 10.24 16.35
C ILE A 236 4.93 11.67 16.62
N ASN A 237 4.98 12.06 17.88
CA ASN A 237 5.41 13.39 18.36
C ASN A 237 4.67 14.57 17.67
N THR A 238 3.40 14.38 17.24
CA THR A 238 2.67 15.41 16.49
C THR A 238 2.03 16.47 17.38
N LYS A 239 1.96 16.26 18.72
CA LYS A 239 1.20 17.12 19.64
C LYS A 239 1.75 18.55 19.68
N ASP A 240 3.06 18.68 19.84
CA ASP A 240 3.75 19.97 20.00
C ASP A 240 4.77 20.20 18.86
N ALA A 241 4.54 19.58 17.70
CA ALA A 241 5.43 19.69 16.56
C ALA A 241 5.31 21.05 15.87
N ASP A 242 6.44 21.64 15.51
CA ASP A 242 6.50 22.83 14.67
C ASP A 242 6.28 22.46 13.19
N LEU A 243 6.76 21.28 12.77
CA LEU A 243 6.55 20.69 11.46
C LEU A 243 6.17 19.22 11.61
N VAL A 244 5.22 18.76 10.80
CA VAL A 244 4.89 17.35 10.71
C VAL A 244 5.32 16.81 9.36
N LEU A 245 6.21 15.81 9.40
CA LEU A 245 6.53 15.00 8.21
C LEU A 245 5.34 14.10 7.86
N VAL A 246 5.07 13.94 6.57
CA VAL A 246 4.11 12.95 6.07
C VAL A 246 4.85 12.03 5.13
N ALA A 247 4.94 10.75 5.48
CA ALA A 247 5.70 9.76 4.72
C ALA A 247 5.16 8.35 4.95
N TYR A 248 5.32 7.46 3.96
CA TYR A 248 4.98 6.04 4.09
C TYR A 248 6.17 5.14 3.69
N GLY A 249 6.08 3.86 3.96
CA GLY A 249 7.08 2.88 3.54
C GLY A 249 8.49 3.22 4.03
N THR A 250 9.46 3.06 3.16
CA THR A 250 10.87 3.39 3.41
C THR A 250 11.07 4.85 3.82
N CYS A 251 10.36 5.80 3.20
CA CYS A 251 10.44 7.21 3.59
C CYS A 251 9.98 7.47 5.03
N ALA A 252 8.98 6.73 5.53
CA ALA A 252 8.57 6.83 6.92
C ALA A 252 9.65 6.32 7.90
N ARG A 253 10.36 5.24 7.55
CA ARG A 253 11.51 4.76 8.34
C ARG A 253 12.60 5.82 8.44
N ILE A 254 12.97 6.42 7.31
CA ILE A 254 13.98 7.50 7.27
C ILE A 254 13.50 8.71 8.08
N SER A 255 12.23 9.07 7.96
CA SER A 255 11.62 10.19 8.70
C SER A 255 11.67 10.02 10.21
N ARG A 256 11.59 8.78 10.74
CA ARG A 256 11.78 8.52 12.19
C ARG A 256 13.18 8.90 12.64
N GLU A 257 14.21 8.59 11.86
CA GLU A 257 15.59 8.97 12.18
C GLU A 257 15.81 10.49 12.02
N VAL A 258 15.16 11.12 11.03
CA VAL A 258 15.13 12.59 10.90
C VAL A 258 14.60 13.24 12.17
N MET A 259 13.48 12.76 12.71
CA MET A 259 12.90 13.27 13.95
C MET A 259 13.91 13.20 15.13
N ASN A 260 14.57 12.02 15.27
CA ASN A 260 15.56 11.80 16.33
C ASN A 260 16.75 12.75 16.22
N LYS A 261 17.26 12.99 15.01
CA LYS A 261 18.38 13.92 14.78
C LYS A 261 17.94 15.37 14.93
N ALA A 262 16.78 15.76 14.41
CA ALA A 262 16.26 17.12 14.52
C ALA A 262 16.01 17.53 15.98
N SER A 263 15.54 16.61 16.83
CA SER A 263 15.33 16.87 18.25
C SER A 263 16.62 17.22 18.99
N LYS A 264 17.78 16.64 18.60
CA LYS A 264 19.09 16.93 19.18
C LYS A 264 19.59 18.34 18.88
N ILE A 265 19.05 18.98 17.84
CA ILE A 265 19.36 20.36 17.44
C ILE A 265 18.19 21.32 17.72
N GLY A 266 17.28 20.93 18.62
CA GLY A 266 16.21 21.77 19.16
C GLY A 266 14.95 21.92 18.31
N TYR A 267 14.76 21.13 17.24
CA TYR A 267 13.55 21.18 16.42
C TYR A 267 12.53 20.12 16.85
N ARG A 268 11.28 20.54 16.99
CA ARG A 268 10.15 19.64 17.33
C ARG A 268 9.47 19.18 16.05
N ILE A 269 9.90 18.04 15.56
CA ILE A 269 9.38 17.42 14.34
C ILE A 269 8.49 16.25 14.70
N GLY A 270 7.27 16.23 14.15
CA GLY A 270 6.35 15.09 14.23
C GLY A 270 6.34 14.30 12.94
N LEU A 271 5.71 13.11 12.96
CA LEU A 271 5.46 12.28 11.80
C LEU A 271 4.00 11.81 11.81
N LEU A 272 3.31 12.00 10.71
CA LEU A 272 2.10 11.28 10.36
C LEU A 272 2.46 10.26 9.27
N ARG A 273 2.30 8.97 9.59
CA ARG A 273 2.56 7.86 8.67
C ARG A 273 1.25 7.21 8.26
N PRO A 274 0.76 7.39 7.03
CA PRO A 274 -0.32 6.58 6.52
C PRO A 274 0.08 5.09 6.47
N ILE A 275 -0.75 4.22 7.01
CA ILE A 275 -0.67 2.76 6.84
C ILE A 275 -1.60 2.37 5.69
N THR A 276 -2.83 2.93 5.66
CA THR A 276 -3.67 2.88 4.47
C THR A 276 -3.38 4.09 3.59
N LEU A 277 -3.04 3.85 2.33
CA LEU A 277 -2.93 4.89 1.32
C LEU A 277 -4.27 5.12 0.61
N TRP A 278 -5.08 4.09 0.53
CA TRP A 278 -6.51 4.19 0.32
C TRP A 278 -7.23 3.16 1.23
N PRO A 279 -8.15 3.60 2.08
CA PRO A 279 -8.58 5.00 2.30
C PRO A 279 -7.49 5.86 2.98
N PHE A 280 -7.38 7.11 2.55
CA PHE A 280 -6.35 8.04 3.03
C PHE A 280 -6.76 8.72 4.34
N PRO A 281 -5.86 9.01 5.30
CA PRO A 281 -6.17 9.59 6.61
C PRO A 281 -6.44 11.12 6.56
N LYS A 282 -7.41 11.53 5.76
CA LYS A 282 -7.76 12.94 5.49
C LYS A 282 -8.12 13.69 6.78
N ASP A 283 -8.87 13.06 7.68
CA ASP A 283 -9.35 13.73 8.90
C ASP A 283 -8.22 13.93 9.92
N ALA A 284 -7.26 13.01 9.99
CA ALA A 284 -6.06 13.20 10.80
C ALA A 284 -5.24 14.40 10.32
N LEU A 285 -4.99 14.52 9.02
CA LEU A 285 -4.29 15.66 8.42
C LEU A 285 -5.05 16.97 8.66
N ARG A 286 -6.38 16.97 8.47
CA ARG A 286 -7.23 18.13 8.70
C ARG A 286 -7.20 18.59 10.17
N ARG A 287 -7.23 17.66 11.11
CA ARG A 287 -7.10 17.94 12.54
C ARG A 287 -5.71 18.51 12.87
N LEU A 288 -4.64 17.89 12.35
CA LEU A 288 -3.28 18.37 12.57
C LEU A 288 -3.04 19.77 11.98
N SER A 289 -3.60 20.08 10.80
CA SER A 289 -3.45 21.37 10.15
C SER A 289 -4.03 22.57 10.92
N GLN A 290 -4.79 22.33 11.99
CA GLN A 290 -5.29 23.36 12.88
C GLN A 290 -4.27 23.83 13.93
N ARG A 291 -3.20 23.06 14.16
CA ARG A 291 -2.25 23.31 15.25
C ARG A 291 -0.78 23.31 14.84
N VAL A 292 -0.43 22.68 13.71
CA VAL A 292 0.96 22.67 13.22
C VAL A 292 1.21 23.84 12.28
N ARG A 293 2.44 24.35 12.28
CA ARG A 293 2.81 25.48 11.41
C ARG A 293 2.85 25.06 9.94
N THR A 294 3.37 23.87 9.67
CA THR A 294 3.60 23.42 8.31
C THR A 294 3.73 21.89 8.25
N PHE A 295 3.52 21.34 7.05
CA PHE A 295 3.82 19.96 6.73
C PHE A 295 4.96 19.88 5.72
N MET A 296 5.71 18.76 5.76
CA MET A 296 6.63 18.39 4.69
C MET A 296 6.35 16.94 4.29
N VAL A 297 6.05 16.72 3.03
CA VAL A 297 5.84 15.38 2.48
C VAL A 297 7.14 14.87 1.91
N VAL A 298 7.51 13.62 2.28
CA VAL A 298 8.75 12.98 1.84
C VAL A 298 8.40 11.71 1.06
N GLU A 299 8.84 11.65 -0.20
CA GLU A 299 8.53 10.54 -1.12
C GLU A 299 9.73 10.13 -1.99
N MET A 300 9.76 8.87 -2.40
CA MET A 300 10.63 8.41 -3.50
C MET A 300 9.87 8.55 -4.85
N SER A 301 9.43 9.77 -5.15
CA SER A 301 8.69 10.15 -6.36
C SER A 301 8.86 11.63 -6.68
N ALA A 302 8.29 12.08 -7.79
CA ALA A 302 8.20 13.49 -8.17
C ALA A 302 7.06 14.26 -7.44
N GLY A 303 6.41 13.62 -6.47
CA GLY A 303 5.29 14.19 -5.70
C GLY A 303 3.94 13.65 -6.17
N GLN A 304 3.47 12.59 -5.50
CA GLN A 304 2.17 11.99 -5.76
C GLN A 304 1.29 12.01 -4.49
N MET A 305 1.76 11.49 -3.37
CA MET A 305 1.01 11.55 -2.11
C MET A 305 0.83 12.99 -1.62
N VAL A 306 1.76 13.88 -1.93
CA VAL A 306 1.67 15.31 -1.57
C VAL A 306 0.38 15.97 -2.09
N GLU A 307 -0.18 15.50 -3.20
CA GLU A 307 -1.46 16.01 -3.71
C GLU A 307 -2.62 15.63 -2.79
N ASP A 308 -2.66 14.38 -2.29
CA ASP A 308 -3.68 13.95 -1.33
C ASP A 308 -3.52 14.66 0.02
N VAL A 309 -2.30 14.94 0.44
CA VAL A 309 -2.03 15.75 1.63
C VAL A 309 -2.57 17.17 1.46
N LYS A 310 -2.25 17.85 0.34
CA LYS A 310 -2.76 19.19 0.01
C LYS A 310 -4.29 19.24 -0.04
N LEU A 311 -4.92 18.26 -0.70
CA LEU A 311 -6.37 18.13 -0.76
C LEU A 311 -7.00 17.92 0.64
N SER A 312 -6.33 17.20 1.53
CA SER A 312 -6.82 16.94 2.88
C SER A 312 -6.76 18.18 3.76
N ILE A 313 -5.74 19.00 3.62
CA ILE A 313 -5.48 20.20 4.43
C ILE A 313 -6.28 21.40 3.95
N LEU A 314 -6.63 21.48 2.66
CA LEU A 314 -7.41 22.56 2.05
C LEU A 314 -6.79 23.96 2.25
N GLY A 315 -5.47 24.07 2.14
CA GLY A 315 -4.74 25.33 2.23
C GLY A 315 -4.65 25.97 3.62
N ARG A 316 -5.02 25.25 4.70
CA ARG A 316 -4.99 25.78 6.07
C ARG A 316 -3.61 26.12 6.59
N CYS A 317 -2.60 25.41 6.12
CA CYS A 317 -1.20 25.70 6.40
C CYS A 317 -0.32 25.29 5.21
N PRO A 318 0.92 25.77 5.11
CA PRO A 318 1.85 25.39 4.04
C PRO A 318 2.11 23.88 4.03
N VAL A 319 2.30 23.34 2.81
CA VAL A 319 2.73 21.96 2.57
C VAL A 319 3.94 22.00 1.65
N HIS A 320 5.10 21.66 2.21
CA HIS A 320 6.36 21.52 1.49
C HIS A 320 6.50 20.08 0.98
N PHE A 321 7.39 19.91 0.04
CA PHE A 321 7.66 18.61 -0.57
C PHE A 321 9.16 18.40 -0.74
N TYR A 322 9.62 17.22 -0.39
CA TYR A 322 10.94 16.73 -0.73
C TYR A 322 10.86 15.33 -1.32
N GLY A 323 11.42 15.13 -2.49
CA GLY A 323 11.36 13.85 -3.20
C GLY A 323 12.63 13.50 -3.97
N ARG A 324 12.87 12.20 -4.11
CA ARG A 324 13.89 11.63 -4.97
C ARG A 324 13.22 10.72 -6.01
N MET A 325 13.75 10.68 -7.20
CA MET A 325 13.17 9.94 -8.33
C MET A 325 14.17 8.94 -8.89
N GLY A 326 13.70 8.04 -9.79
CA GLY A 326 14.56 7.17 -10.57
C GLY A 326 15.47 6.27 -9.74
N GLY A 327 14.97 5.70 -8.65
CA GLY A 327 15.75 4.85 -7.74
C GLY A 327 16.50 5.60 -6.64
N GLY A 328 16.44 6.93 -6.60
CA GLY A 328 17.03 7.73 -5.54
C GLY A 328 16.27 7.58 -4.22
N VAL A 329 16.99 7.30 -3.12
CA VAL A 329 16.46 7.22 -1.76
C VAL A 329 16.85 8.49 -1.01
N PRO A 330 15.89 9.20 -0.35
CA PRO A 330 16.21 10.34 0.49
C PRO A 330 17.15 9.97 1.64
N SER A 331 18.21 10.74 1.85
CA SER A 331 19.01 10.60 3.05
C SER A 331 18.45 11.43 4.20
N THR A 332 18.77 11.02 5.44
CA THR A 332 18.40 11.78 6.65
C THR A 332 18.88 13.22 6.59
N ASN A 333 20.12 13.44 6.12
CA ASN A 333 20.72 14.78 6.07
C ASN A 333 20.05 15.68 5.02
N GLU A 334 19.69 15.13 3.86
CA GLU A 334 18.95 15.89 2.83
C GLU A 334 17.61 16.38 3.37
N ILE A 335 16.86 15.50 4.07
CA ILE A 335 15.57 15.88 4.66
C ILE A 335 15.76 16.94 5.74
N ILE A 336 16.77 16.81 6.61
CA ILE A 336 17.07 17.80 7.65
C ILE A 336 17.39 19.16 7.03
N ASN A 337 18.24 19.21 5.99
CA ASN A 337 18.56 20.46 5.31
C ASN A 337 17.31 21.15 4.75
N ASN A 338 16.41 20.40 4.11
CA ASN A 338 15.14 20.94 3.65
C ASN A 338 14.24 21.44 4.80
N ILE A 339 14.24 20.76 5.95
CA ILE A 339 13.52 21.25 7.13
C ILE A 339 14.08 22.57 7.62
N LEU A 340 15.41 22.72 7.66
CA LEU A 340 16.07 23.95 8.10
C LEU A 340 15.81 25.15 7.17
N GLU A 341 15.61 24.91 5.88
CA GLU A 341 15.20 25.96 4.92
C GLU A 341 13.75 26.42 5.17
N VAL A 342 12.87 25.53 5.59
CA VAL A 342 11.43 25.78 5.79
C VAL A 342 11.13 26.37 7.17
N LEU A 343 11.81 25.88 8.22
CA LEU A 343 11.67 26.41 9.57
C LEU A 343 12.74 27.48 9.81
N PRO A 344 12.39 28.78 9.78
CA PRO A 344 13.36 29.81 10.16
C PRO A 344 13.82 29.55 11.60
N LYS A 345 15.13 29.69 11.84
CA LYS A 345 15.75 29.51 13.16
C LYS A 345 14.89 30.22 14.23
N ILE A 346 14.42 29.45 15.20
CA ILE A 346 13.86 30.00 16.42
C ILE A 346 15.04 30.68 17.12
N ASN A 347 15.10 32.02 17.03
CA ASN A 347 16.05 32.96 17.66
C ASN A 347 17.51 32.53 17.65
N ALA A 348 18.30 33.18 16.82
CA ALA A 348 19.80 33.15 16.84
C ALA A 348 20.45 33.63 18.17
N ALA A 349 19.65 34.01 19.16
CA ALA A 349 20.15 34.45 20.48
C ALA A 349 20.44 33.29 21.45
N ASP A 350 19.73 32.13 21.28
CA ASP A 350 19.90 31.01 22.21
C ASP A 350 20.84 29.91 21.71
N SER A 351 21.38 30.05 20.50
CA SER A 351 22.19 29.00 19.86
C SER A 351 23.69 29.24 19.84
N VAL A 352 24.19 30.33 20.45
CA VAL A 352 25.62 30.63 20.49
C VAL A 352 26.37 29.93 21.64
N GLU A 353 25.66 29.34 22.62
CA GLU A 353 26.30 28.67 23.77
C GLU A 353 26.46 27.14 23.65
N MET A 354 26.08 26.51 22.53
CA MET A 354 26.16 25.05 22.39
C MET A 354 27.07 24.52 21.27
N ILE A 355 28.06 25.29 20.82
CA ILE A 355 29.10 24.84 19.86
C ILE A 355 30.50 24.89 20.50
N GLU A 356 30.62 24.65 21.78
CA GLU A 356 31.88 24.26 22.42
C GLU A 356 31.61 23.12 23.40
N ILE A 357 31.44 21.89 22.87
CA ILE A 357 31.87 20.64 23.55
C ILE A 357 32.06 19.58 22.47
#